data_3b57ae759ebf6126800a2f96aa125609
#
_entry.id   3b57ae759ebf6126800a2f96aa125609
#
_cell.length_a   1.000
_cell.length_b   1.000
_cell.length_c   1.000
_cell.angle_alpha   90.00
_cell.angle_beta   90.00
_cell.angle_gamma   90.00
#
_symmetry.space_group_name_H-M   'P 1'
#
loop_
_entity.id
_entity.type
_entity.pdbx_description
1 polymer ?
#
loop_
_entity_poly.entity_id
_entity_poly.type
_entity_poly.pdbx_seq_one_letter_code
_entity_poly.pdbx_strand_id
1 'polypeptide(L)'
;MPYIVVFMNKCDMVDDEELLDLVEMEIRELLTEYDFPGDDTPIIRGSALKALESTSTDPNAPEYACIKELMDAVDTYIPNPDREEDKPFLMPIEDVMTISGRGTVATGRVERGIAKVGDAMEIVGIKPDRLSTTITGLEMFRKSLDFAEAGDNIGALLRGVDRTQIERGQVLAKPGSVHPHKTFESQVYVLTKDEGGRHTPFFSNYRPQFYFRTTDVTGIITLPEGTEMCMPGDNVMMHVELLTPVAMEEGLRFAIREGGRTVGSGVVGKIIE
;
A
#
# COMPACT_ATOMS: atom_id res chain seq x y z
N MET A 1 -0.74 3.15 11.31
CA MET A 1 -1.15 4.55 11.04
C MET A 1 -1.03 5.31 12.35
N PRO A 2 -0.37 6.46 12.39
CA PRO A 2 -0.17 7.19 13.65
C PRO A 2 -1.34 8.08 14.07
N TYR A 3 -2.28 8.39 13.18
CA TYR A 3 -3.40 9.30 13.44
C TYR A 3 -4.73 8.69 13.04
N ILE A 4 -5.76 8.91 13.84
CA ILE A 4 -7.13 8.43 13.64
C ILE A 4 -8.08 9.59 13.93
N VAL A 5 -9.10 9.76 13.08
CA VAL A 5 -10.29 10.58 13.33
C VAL A 5 -11.50 9.66 13.32
N VAL A 6 -12.37 9.76 14.29
CA VAL A 6 -13.54 8.88 14.44
C VAL A 6 -14.80 9.62 14.04
N PHE A 7 -15.63 9.01 13.20
CA PHE A 7 -16.99 9.47 12.93
C PHE A 7 -17.99 8.48 13.55
N MET A 8 -18.61 8.89 14.64
CA MET A 8 -19.67 8.12 15.31
C MET A 8 -20.99 8.31 14.56
N ASN A 9 -21.23 7.40 13.62
CA ASN A 9 -22.35 7.49 12.70
C ASN A 9 -23.67 6.97 13.32
N LYS A 10 -24.80 7.28 12.66
CA LYS A 10 -26.16 6.82 13.04
C LYS A 10 -26.64 7.37 14.38
N CYS A 11 -26.14 8.51 14.84
CA CYS A 11 -26.62 9.14 16.07
C CYS A 11 -28.11 9.54 16.02
N ASP A 12 -28.67 9.63 14.81
CA ASP A 12 -30.11 9.85 14.59
C ASP A 12 -31.01 8.68 15.01
N MET A 13 -30.44 7.50 15.23
CA MET A 13 -31.17 6.31 15.67
C MET A 13 -31.18 6.15 17.20
N VAL A 14 -30.50 7.04 17.91
CA VAL A 14 -30.36 7.00 19.37
C VAL A 14 -30.90 8.30 19.96
N ASP A 15 -31.97 8.20 20.75
CA ASP A 15 -32.59 9.36 21.39
C ASP A 15 -31.98 9.70 22.77
N ASP A 16 -31.06 8.86 23.26
CA ASP A 16 -30.44 8.97 24.57
C ASP A 16 -28.98 9.47 24.44
N GLU A 17 -28.75 10.72 24.85
CA GLU A 17 -27.43 11.32 24.82
C GLU A 17 -26.46 10.64 25.79
N GLU A 18 -26.93 10.10 26.93
CA GLU A 18 -26.06 9.39 27.87
C GLU A 18 -25.49 8.12 27.28
N LEU A 19 -26.26 7.44 26.40
CA LEU A 19 -25.80 6.28 25.66
C LEU A 19 -24.72 6.66 24.64
N LEU A 20 -24.84 7.80 23.94
CA LEU A 20 -23.83 8.29 23.02
C LEU A 20 -22.53 8.66 23.77
N ASP A 21 -22.64 9.22 24.96
CA ASP A 21 -21.49 9.53 25.82
C ASP A 21 -20.76 8.27 26.27
N LEU A 22 -21.49 7.22 26.64
CA LEU A 22 -20.90 5.93 27.01
C LEU A 22 -20.16 5.28 25.83
N VAL A 23 -20.75 5.28 24.65
CA VAL A 23 -20.09 4.75 23.44
C VAL A 23 -18.83 5.54 23.10
N GLU A 24 -18.86 6.86 23.23
CA GLU A 24 -17.66 7.68 23.01
C GLU A 24 -16.56 7.34 24.03
N MET A 25 -16.92 7.13 25.29
CA MET A 25 -15.97 6.75 26.33
C MET A 25 -15.33 5.37 26.02
N GLU A 26 -16.12 4.39 25.62
CA GLU A 26 -15.62 3.08 25.21
C GLU A 26 -14.67 3.16 23.99
N ILE A 27 -14.96 4.04 23.03
CA ILE A 27 -14.06 4.27 21.88
C ILE A 27 -12.74 4.86 22.35
N ARG A 28 -12.75 5.83 23.27
CA ARG A 28 -11.53 6.44 23.82
C ARG A 28 -10.67 5.45 24.59
N GLU A 29 -11.31 4.60 25.40
CA GLU A 29 -10.64 3.52 26.12
C GLU A 29 -10.00 2.53 25.14
N LEU A 30 -10.74 2.10 24.12
CA LEU A 30 -10.25 1.20 23.08
C LEU A 30 -9.04 1.80 22.31
N LEU A 31 -9.12 3.07 21.92
CA LEU A 31 -8.01 3.76 21.26
C LEU A 31 -6.77 3.80 22.16
N THR A 32 -6.95 4.04 23.46
CA THR A 32 -5.84 4.05 24.43
C THR A 32 -5.23 2.66 24.61
N GLU A 33 -6.04 1.59 24.60
CA GLU A 33 -5.56 0.20 24.65
C GLU A 33 -4.67 -0.15 23.45
N TYR A 34 -4.93 0.47 22.29
CA TYR A 34 -4.13 0.30 21.06
C TYR A 34 -3.04 1.39 20.88
N ASP A 35 -2.61 2.03 21.94
CA ASP A 35 -1.55 3.06 21.95
C ASP A 35 -1.85 4.31 21.10
N PHE A 36 -3.13 4.63 20.87
CA PHE A 36 -3.53 5.91 20.30
C PHE A 36 -3.88 6.91 21.42
N PRO A 37 -3.75 8.23 21.20
CA PRO A 37 -4.13 9.24 22.17
C PRO A 37 -5.67 9.35 22.29
N GLY A 38 -6.30 8.40 23.00
CA GLY A 38 -7.75 8.28 23.08
C GLY A 38 -8.46 9.56 23.52
N ASP A 39 -7.90 10.29 24.51
CA ASP A 39 -8.48 11.54 25.01
C ASP A 39 -8.41 12.69 24.00
N ASP A 40 -7.33 12.75 23.21
CA ASP A 40 -7.07 13.82 22.24
C ASP A 40 -7.60 13.51 20.83
N THR A 41 -8.00 12.25 20.57
CA THR A 41 -8.52 11.84 19.27
C THR A 41 -9.86 12.52 18.98
N PRO A 42 -10.01 13.22 17.84
CA PRO A 42 -11.28 13.82 17.46
C PRO A 42 -12.34 12.74 17.22
N ILE A 43 -13.47 12.86 17.90
CA ILE A 43 -14.65 12.00 17.71
C ILE A 43 -15.82 12.91 17.34
N ILE A 44 -16.31 12.76 16.12
CA ILE A 44 -17.41 13.54 15.58
C ILE A 44 -18.68 12.70 15.58
N ARG A 45 -19.76 13.21 16.20
CA ARG A 45 -21.07 12.57 16.25
C ARG A 45 -21.92 13.04 15.08
N GLY A 46 -22.62 12.13 14.40
CA GLY A 46 -23.48 12.57 13.32
C GLY A 46 -24.29 11.46 12.65
N SER A 47 -24.99 11.85 11.60
CA SER A 47 -25.73 10.95 10.72
C SER A 47 -25.39 11.25 9.27
N ALA A 48 -24.61 10.36 8.67
CA ALA A 48 -24.31 10.45 7.25
C ALA A 48 -25.57 10.31 6.38
N LEU A 49 -26.59 9.57 6.85
CA LEU A 49 -27.86 9.41 6.14
C LEU A 49 -28.62 10.73 6.07
N LYS A 50 -28.75 11.46 7.18
CA LYS A 50 -29.42 12.77 7.18
C LYS A 50 -28.74 13.77 6.25
N ALA A 51 -27.40 13.76 6.19
CA ALA A 51 -26.65 14.58 5.26
C ALA A 51 -26.88 14.17 3.79
N LEU A 52 -26.94 12.85 3.51
CA LEU A 52 -27.13 12.32 2.16
C LEU A 52 -28.56 12.61 1.63
N GLU A 53 -29.58 12.50 2.47
CA GLU A 53 -30.98 12.70 2.10
C GLU A 53 -31.41 14.17 2.11
N SER A 54 -30.56 15.06 2.62
CA SER A 54 -30.85 16.52 2.61
C SER A 54 -30.97 17.05 1.19
N THR A 55 -32.01 17.82 0.95
CA THR A 55 -32.24 18.54 -0.30
C THR A 55 -31.72 19.99 -0.26
N SER A 56 -31.09 20.40 0.84
CA SER A 56 -30.52 21.74 1.00
C SER A 56 -29.38 21.97 -0.01
N THR A 57 -29.37 23.15 -0.59
CA THR A 57 -28.27 23.64 -1.44
C THR A 57 -27.29 24.52 -0.67
N ASP A 58 -27.60 24.81 0.60
CA ASP A 58 -26.70 25.57 1.47
C ASP A 58 -25.68 24.63 2.10
N PRO A 59 -24.37 24.81 1.82
CA PRO A 59 -23.32 23.98 2.40
C PRO A 59 -23.17 24.13 3.92
N ASN A 60 -23.80 25.16 4.53
CA ASN A 60 -23.81 25.39 5.98
C ASN A 60 -25.11 24.93 6.64
N ALA A 61 -25.97 24.19 5.94
CA ALA A 61 -27.19 23.65 6.52
C ALA A 61 -26.85 22.72 7.70
N PRO A 62 -27.66 22.69 8.77
CA PRO A 62 -27.41 21.88 9.97
C PRO A 62 -27.18 20.40 9.68
N GLU A 63 -27.80 19.87 8.65
CA GLU A 63 -27.66 18.47 8.25
C GLU A 63 -26.24 18.12 7.77
N TYR A 64 -25.48 19.11 7.29
CA TYR A 64 -24.10 18.94 6.84
C TYR A 64 -23.07 19.28 7.92
N ALA A 65 -23.48 19.82 9.08
CA ALA A 65 -22.56 20.30 10.11
C ALA A 65 -21.58 19.20 10.56
N CYS A 66 -22.05 18.00 10.84
CA CYS A 66 -21.19 16.88 11.25
C CYS A 66 -20.22 16.43 10.15
N ILE A 67 -20.59 16.54 8.89
CA ILE A 67 -19.70 16.20 7.76
C ILE A 67 -18.62 17.27 7.62
N LYS A 68 -18.97 18.55 7.78
CA LYS A 68 -18.00 19.64 7.75
C LYS A 68 -17.01 19.53 8.91
N GLU A 69 -17.51 19.27 10.12
CA GLU A 69 -16.69 19.05 11.31
C GLU A 69 -15.72 17.87 11.13
N LEU A 70 -16.19 16.76 10.53
CA LEU A 70 -15.33 15.64 10.19
C LEU A 70 -14.21 16.04 9.21
N MET A 71 -14.54 16.79 8.17
CA MET A 71 -13.53 17.25 7.18
C MET A 71 -12.54 18.22 7.81
N ASP A 72 -13.03 19.17 8.63
CA ASP A 72 -12.17 20.10 9.35
C ASP A 72 -11.25 19.37 10.34
N ALA A 73 -11.74 18.33 11.03
CA ALA A 73 -10.93 17.49 11.91
C ALA A 73 -9.86 16.70 11.12
N VAL A 74 -10.20 16.13 9.99
CA VAL A 74 -9.24 15.44 9.11
C VAL A 74 -8.13 16.41 8.67
N ASP A 75 -8.50 17.60 8.20
CA ASP A 75 -7.56 18.59 7.67
C ASP A 75 -6.64 19.19 8.76
N THR A 76 -7.12 19.27 9.99
CA THR A 76 -6.38 19.93 11.09
C THR A 76 -5.62 18.95 11.97
N TYR A 77 -6.15 17.74 12.21
CA TYR A 77 -5.57 16.76 13.13
C TYR A 77 -4.61 15.79 12.43
N ILE A 78 -4.87 15.42 11.18
CA ILE A 78 -3.98 14.51 10.43
C ILE A 78 -2.94 15.35 9.68
N PRO A 79 -1.64 15.26 10.06
CA PRO A 79 -0.60 16.00 9.37
C PRO A 79 -0.40 15.46 7.95
N ASN A 80 0.05 16.33 7.05
CA ASN A 80 0.50 15.87 5.74
C ASN A 80 1.63 14.86 5.91
N PRO A 81 1.57 13.70 5.23
CA PRO A 81 2.64 12.72 5.31
C PRO A 81 3.93 13.27 4.70
N ASP A 82 5.06 12.94 5.32
CA ASP A 82 6.35 13.18 4.71
C ASP A 82 6.46 12.37 3.42
N ARG A 83 6.70 13.05 2.30
CA ARG A 83 6.87 12.42 0.99
C ARG A 83 8.35 12.23 0.70
N GLU A 84 8.73 11.05 0.28
CA GLU A 84 10.13 10.73 -0.07
C GLU A 84 10.48 11.27 -1.48
N GLU A 85 10.43 12.57 -1.66
CA GLU A 85 10.65 13.25 -2.97
C GLU A 85 12.12 13.27 -3.36
N ASP A 86 13.03 13.31 -2.41
CA ASP A 86 14.50 13.36 -2.63
C ASP A 86 15.09 12.05 -3.13
N LYS A 87 14.35 10.94 -3.05
CA LYS A 87 14.79 9.64 -3.55
C LYS A 87 14.62 9.51 -5.06
N PRO A 88 15.36 8.61 -5.74
CA PRO A 88 15.12 8.31 -7.14
C PRO A 88 13.68 7.84 -7.36
N PHE A 89 13.02 8.36 -8.42
CA PHE A 89 11.65 8.01 -8.75
C PHE A 89 11.44 6.49 -8.87
N LEU A 90 10.34 6.03 -8.28
CA LEU A 90 9.87 4.66 -8.39
C LEU A 90 8.34 4.61 -8.32
N MET A 91 7.73 3.95 -9.30
CA MET A 91 6.29 3.69 -9.37
C MET A 91 6.05 2.21 -9.68
N PRO A 92 5.48 1.43 -8.77
CA PRO A 92 5.00 0.08 -9.07
C PRO A 92 3.88 0.13 -10.11
N ILE A 93 3.95 -0.73 -11.11
CA ILE A 93 2.95 -0.80 -12.18
C ILE A 93 1.78 -1.66 -11.71
N GLU A 94 0.58 -1.08 -11.70
CA GLU A 94 -0.66 -1.74 -11.31
C GLU A 94 -1.44 -2.24 -12.52
N ASP A 95 -1.50 -1.43 -13.58
CA ASP A 95 -2.16 -1.80 -14.83
C ASP A 95 -1.45 -1.15 -16.04
N VAL A 96 -1.67 -1.77 -17.20
CA VAL A 96 -1.11 -1.30 -18.47
C VAL A 96 -2.18 -1.28 -19.54
N MET A 97 -2.39 -0.12 -20.15
CA MET A 97 -3.36 0.07 -21.21
C MET A 97 -2.76 0.74 -22.45
N THR A 98 -3.45 0.60 -23.56
CA THR A 98 -3.09 1.31 -24.79
C THR A 98 -4.15 2.35 -25.10
N ILE A 99 -3.72 3.59 -25.35
CA ILE A 99 -4.60 4.67 -25.82
C ILE A 99 -4.33 4.84 -27.31
N SER A 100 -5.38 4.69 -28.11
CA SER A 100 -5.29 4.84 -29.58
C SER A 100 -4.72 6.22 -29.95
N GLY A 101 -3.65 6.21 -30.77
CA GLY A 101 -2.97 7.43 -31.22
C GLY A 101 -2.05 8.10 -30.19
N ARG A 102 -2.01 7.62 -28.93
CA ARG A 102 -1.12 8.17 -27.89
C ARG A 102 -0.03 7.19 -27.44
N GLY A 103 -0.30 5.89 -27.41
CA GLY A 103 0.66 4.86 -27.05
C GLY A 103 0.31 4.08 -25.78
N THR A 104 1.31 3.51 -25.14
CA THR A 104 1.18 2.67 -23.93
C THR A 104 1.18 3.56 -22.69
N VAL A 105 0.25 3.31 -21.79
CA VAL A 105 0.13 3.96 -20.47
C VAL A 105 0.31 2.91 -19.39
N ALA A 106 1.24 3.15 -18.47
CA ALA A 106 1.37 2.40 -17.23
C ALA A 106 0.74 3.22 -16.09
N THR A 107 -0.11 2.58 -15.30
CA THR A 107 -0.73 3.21 -14.13
C THR A 107 -0.16 2.67 -12.84
N GLY A 108 -0.10 3.52 -11.82
CA GLY A 108 0.35 3.13 -10.51
C GLY A 108 0.42 4.31 -9.55
N ARG A 109 0.69 4.01 -8.29
CA ARG A 109 0.99 5.01 -7.28
C ARG A 109 2.49 5.26 -7.23
N VAL A 110 2.90 6.50 -7.30
CA VAL A 110 4.30 6.88 -7.08
C VAL A 110 4.69 6.55 -5.63
N GLU A 111 5.65 5.64 -5.48
CA GLU A 111 6.15 5.20 -4.16
C GLU A 111 7.10 6.24 -3.57
N ARG A 112 7.98 6.80 -4.42
CA ARG A 112 8.99 7.79 -4.03
C ARG A 112 9.50 8.59 -5.24
N GLY A 113 10.14 9.71 -4.95
CA GLY A 113 10.78 10.57 -5.94
C GLY A 113 9.81 11.41 -6.76
N ILE A 114 10.37 12.13 -7.71
CA ILE A 114 9.65 13.00 -8.65
C ILE A 114 10.00 12.57 -10.07
N ALA A 115 9.01 12.56 -10.96
CA ALA A 115 9.17 12.38 -12.40
C ALA A 115 8.55 13.53 -13.17
N LYS A 116 9.16 13.92 -14.27
CA LYS A 116 8.69 14.97 -15.17
C LYS A 116 8.45 14.42 -16.57
N VAL A 117 7.60 15.08 -17.31
CA VAL A 117 7.46 14.82 -18.75
C VAL A 117 8.80 15.07 -19.44
N GLY A 118 9.28 14.07 -20.21
CA GLY A 118 10.59 14.07 -20.86
C GLY A 118 11.65 13.24 -20.15
N ASP A 119 11.42 12.81 -18.93
CA ASP A 119 12.38 12.01 -18.17
C ASP A 119 12.56 10.60 -18.78
N ALA A 120 13.83 10.18 -18.84
CA ALA A 120 14.18 8.80 -19.18
C ALA A 120 13.92 7.89 -17.98
N MET A 121 13.31 6.73 -18.23
CA MET A 121 12.95 5.74 -17.22
C MET A 121 13.32 4.33 -17.66
N GLU A 122 13.37 3.43 -16.70
CA GLU A 122 13.50 1.99 -16.91
C GLU A 122 12.29 1.26 -16.33
N ILE A 123 11.87 0.18 -17.01
CA ILE A 123 10.90 -0.78 -16.49
C ILE A 123 11.68 -2.03 -16.07
N VAL A 124 11.53 -2.40 -14.79
CA VAL A 124 12.37 -3.40 -14.11
C VAL A 124 11.52 -4.43 -13.37
N GLY A 125 11.96 -5.68 -13.35
CA GLY A 125 11.33 -6.79 -12.61
C GLY A 125 10.52 -7.72 -13.50
N ILE A 126 10.12 -8.88 -12.97
CA ILE A 126 9.37 -9.96 -13.62
C ILE A 126 10.11 -10.56 -14.84
N LYS A 127 10.46 -9.74 -15.80
CA LYS A 127 11.25 -10.12 -16.98
C LYS A 127 12.74 -9.89 -16.73
N PRO A 128 13.62 -10.70 -17.35
CA PRO A 128 15.05 -10.55 -17.18
C PRO A 128 15.59 -9.26 -17.82
N ASP A 129 14.94 -8.81 -18.89
CA ASP A 129 15.36 -7.64 -19.65
C ASP A 129 14.80 -6.36 -19.06
N ARG A 130 15.64 -5.34 -18.97
CA ARG A 130 15.22 -3.97 -18.64
C ARG A 130 14.77 -3.27 -19.90
N LEU A 131 13.65 -2.58 -19.82
CA LEU A 131 13.14 -1.79 -20.94
C LEU A 131 13.39 -0.31 -20.65
N SER A 132 14.14 0.35 -21.53
CA SER A 132 14.29 1.80 -21.47
C SER A 132 13.11 2.49 -22.14
N THR A 133 12.60 3.53 -21.53
CA THR A 133 11.47 4.33 -22.02
C THR A 133 11.63 5.79 -21.64
N THR A 134 10.72 6.63 -22.15
CA THR A 134 10.64 8.04 -21.79
C THR A 134 9.19 8.39 -21.47
N ILE A 135 8.97 9.13 -20.40
CA ILE A 135 7.65 9.67 -20.07
C ILE A 135 7.30 10.77 -21.08
N THR A 136 6.22 10.60 -21.82
CA THR A 136 5.74 11.60 -22.79
C THR A 136 4.51 12.36 -22.32
N GLY A 137 3.90 11.93 -21.22
CA GLY A 137 2.79 12.59 -20.56
C GLY A 137 2.51 11.96 -19.21
N LEU A 138 1.99 12.75 -18.29
CA LEU A 138 1.53 12.35 -16.98
C LEU A 138 0.09 12.82 -16.81
N GLU A 139 -0.75 11.96 -16.25
CA GLU A 139 -2.17 12.23 -16.08
C GLU A 139 -2.66 11.73 -14.72
N MET A 140 -3.44 12.54 -14.02
CA MET A 140 -4.13 12.17 -12.77
C MET A 140 -5.55 12.74 -12.81
N PHE A 141 -6.57 11.90 -12.55
CA PHE A 141 -7.98 12.28 -12.60
C PHE A 141 -8.39 13.02 -13.90
N ARG A 142 -7.89 12.57 -15.07
CA ARG A 142 -8.11 13.16 -16.39
C ARG A 142 -7.53 14.57 -16.56
N LYS A 143 -6.59 14.96 -15.70
CA LYS A 143 -5.84 16.22 -15.82
C LYS A 143 -4.39 15.90 -16.14
N SER A 144 -3.84 16.60 -17.14
CA SER A 144 -2.42 16.50 -17.46
C SER A 144 -1.60 17.18 -16.37
N LEU A 145 -0.47 16.55 -16.03
CA LEU A 145 0.49 17.06 -15.06
C LEU A 145 1.83 17.32 -15.75
N ASP A 146 2.55 18.32 -15.29
CA ASP A 146 3.93 18.60 -15.70
C ASP A 146 4.92 17.66 -15.00
N PHE A 147 4.62 17.31 -13.77
CA PHE A 147 5.39 16.36 -12.93
C PHE A 147 4.45 15.54 -12.04
N ALA A 148 4.98 14.43 -11.52
CA ALA A 148 4.33 13.60 -10.53
C ALA A 148 5.30 13.34 -9.37
N GLU A 149 4.80 13.28 -8.15
CA GLU A 149 5.58 13.12 -6.93
C GLU A 149 5.09 11.96 -6.06
N ALA A 150 5.89 11.59 -5.07
CA ALA A 150 5.55 10.52 -4.13
C ALA A 150 4.13 10.69 -3.55
N GLY A 151 3.34 9.62 -3.64
CA GLY A 151 1.93 9.60 -3.19
C GLY A 151 0.90 9.76 -4.30
N ASP A 152 1.26 10.29 -5.46
CA ASP A 152 0.34 10.50 -6.59
C ASP A 152 -0.05 9.18 -7.26
N ASN A 153 -1.35 9.03 -7.58
CA ASN A 153 -1.82 7.95 -8.45
C ASN A 153 -1.90 8.47 -9.89
N ILE A 154 -1.04 7.97 -10.75
CA ILE A 154 -0.87 8.51 -12.10
C ILE A 154 -0.99 7.47 -13.20
N GLY A 155 -1.30 7.95 -14.40
CA GLY A 155 -1.05 7.29 -15.65
C GLY A 155 0.14 7.93 -16.34
N ALA A 156 1.21 7.16 -16.54
CA ALA A 156 2.41 7.58 -17.24
C ALA A 156 2.36 7.10 -18.70
N LEU A 157 2.31 8.02 -19.64
CA LEU A 157 2.38 7.72 -21.08
C LEU A 157 3.85 7.48 -21.45
N LEU A 158 4.13 6.30 -22.02
CA LEU A 158 5.47 5.81 -22.28
C LEU A 158 5.77 5.71 -23.75
N ARG A 159 6.98 6.11 -24.16
CA ARG A 159 7.44 6.05 -25.55
C ARG A 159 8.26 4.77 -25.81
N GLY A 160 8.02 4.15 -26.99
CA GLY A 160 8.88 3.10 -27.52
C GLY A 160 8.71 1.75 -26.83
N VAL A 161 7.63 1.58 -26.07
CA VAL A 161 7.28 0.32 -25.40
C VAL A 161 5.84 -0.06 -25.73
N ASP A 162 5.64 -1.34 -26.03
CA ASP A 162 4.32 -1.91 -26.30
C ASP A 162 3.70 -2.47 -25.01
N ARG A 163 2.36 -2.48 -24.95
CA ARG A 163 1.62 -3.05 -23.81
C ARG A 163 2.05 -4.49 -23.49
N THR A 164 2.38 -5.30 -24.48
CA THR A 164 2.78 -6.71 -24.30
C THR A 164 4.17 -6.89 -23.69
N GLN A 165 4.97 -5.82 -23.68
CA GLN A 165 6.30 -5.84 -23.07
C GLN A 165 6.25 -5.52 -21.58
N ILE A 166 5.18 -4.87 -21.12
CA ILE A 166 5.00 -4.40 -19.74
C ILE A 166 3.90 -5.23 -19.09
N GLU A 167 4.08 -5.53 -17.81
CA GLU A 167 3.09 -6.24 -17.02
C GLU A 167 3.04 -5.74 -15.59
N ARG A 168 1.90 -5.97 -14.93
CA ARG A 168 1.71 -5.69 -13.51
C ARG A 168 2.80 -6.37 -12.68
N GLY A 169 3.32 -5.65 -11.68
CA GLY A 169 4.39 -6.14 -10.81
C GLY A 169 5.78 -5.68 -11.20
N GLN A 170 5.98 -5.20 -12.42
CA GLN A 170 7.18 -4.44 -12.77
C GLN A 170 7.12 -3.05 -12.11
N VAL A 171 8.24 -2.36 -12.06
CA VAL A 171 8.33 -0.98 -11.61
C VAL A 171 8.83 -0.08 -12.73
N LEU A 172 8.26 1.13 -12.82
CA LEU A 172 8.83 2.22 -13.58
C LEU A 172 9.74 3.02 -12.64
N ALA A 173 11.01 3.11 -12.97
CA ALA A 173 12.01 3.69 -12.08
C ALA A 173 13.03 4.55 -12.84
N LYS A 174 13.72 5.42 -12.11
CA LYS A 174 14.87 6.15 -12.63
C LYS A 174 15.96 5.16 -13.06
N PRO A 175 16.60 5.34 -14.22
CA PRO A 175 17.59 4.40 -14.71
C PRO A 175 18.68 4.06 -13.69
N GLY A 176 18.93 2.77 -13.47
CA GLY A 176 19.95 2.26 -12.56
C GLY A 176 19.64 2.38 -11.07
N SER A 177 18.46 2.86 -10.68
CA SER A 177 18.11 3.09 -9.27
C SER A 177 17.58 1.86 -8.54
N VAL A 178 17.11 0.85 -9.26
CA VAL A 178 16.60 -0.41 -8.69
C VAL A 178 17.01 -1.58 -9.58
N HIS A 179 17.17 -2.76 -8.98
CA HIS A 179 17.60 -3.97 -9.68
C HIS A 179 16.61 -5.12 -9.42
N PRO A 180 16.44 -6.04 -10.39
CA PRO A 180 15.69 -7.26 -10.18
C PRO A 180 16.54 -8.28 -9.43
N HIS A 181 15.98 -8.93 -8.43
CA HIS A 181 16.64 -9.94 -7.60
C HIS A 181 15.73 -11.14 -7.37
N LYS A 182 16.32 -12.30 -7.11
CA LYS A 182 15.61 -13.55 -6.82
C LYS A 182 15.88 -14.09 -5.43
N THR A 183 17.08 -13.87 -4.91
CA THR A 183 17.56 -14.56 -3.70
C THR A 183 17.91 -13.55 -2.61
N PHE A 184 17.33 -13.72 -1.45
CA PHE A 184 17.53 -12.84 -0.31
C PHE A 184 17.33 -13.57 1.02
N GLU A 185 17.88 -13.00 2.08
CA GLU A 185 17.59 -13.36 3.48
C GLU A 185 16.56 -12.39 4.06
N SER A 186 15.65 -12.89 4.85
CA SER A 186 14.60 -12.10 5.45
C SER A 186 14.22 -12.60 6.82
N GLN A 187 13.99 -11.66 7.73
CA GLN A 187 13.30 -11.95 8.97
C GLN A 187 11.79 -11.97 8.71
N VAL A 188 11.15 -13.08 9.02
CA VAL A 188 9.75 -13.34 8.75
C VAL A 188 9.02 -13.69 10.03
N TYR A 189 7.92 -12.98 10.28
CA TYR A 189 6.95 -13.34 11.29
C TYR A 189 5.84 -14.21 10.68
N VAL A 190 5.60 -15.37 11.24
CA VAL A 190 4.56 -16.31 10.80
C VAL A 190 3.31 -16.10 11.63
N LEU A 191 2.22 -15.66 10.99
CA LEU A 191 0.96 -15.37 11.65
C LEU A 191 0.35 -16.59 12.31
N THR A 192 -0.14 -16.42 13.53
CA THR A 192 -0.88 -17.43 14.28
C THR A 192 -2.27 -17.68 13.68
N LYS A 193 -2.92 -18.75 14.13
CA LYS A 193 -4.32 -19.03 13.75
C LYS A 193 -5.28 -17.90 14.14
N ASP A 194 -5.08 -17.34 15.32
CA ASP A 194 -5.94 -16.27 15.86
C ASP A 194 -5.78 -14.97 15.08
N GLU A 195 -4.62 -14.74 14.47
CA GLU A 195 -4.35 -13.64 13.53
C GLU A 195 -4.82 -13.95 12.08
N GLY A 196 -5.51 -15.06 11.88
CA GLY A 196 -5.99 -15.49 10.56
C GLY A 196 -4.94 -16.23 9.72
N GLY A 197 -3.78 -16.55 10.30
CA GLY A 197 -2.68 -17.24 9.66
C GLY A 197 -2.80 -18.77 9.64
N ARG A 198 -1.67 -19.44 9.76
CA ARG A 198 -1.57 -20.92 9.76
C ARG A 198 -1.90 -21.52 11.12
N HIS A 199 -2.29 -22.79 11.11
CA HIS A 199 -2.45 -23.63 12.31
C HIS A 199 -1.50 -24.84 12.33
N THR A 200 -0.69 -25.01 11.27
CA THR A 200 0.28 -26.10 11.12
C THR A 200 1.66 -25.53 10.82
N PRO A 201 2.73 -26.20 11.28
CA PRO A 201 4.09 -25.82 10.93
C PRO A 201 4.36 -26.04 9.44
N PHE A 202 5.44 -25.42 8.95
CA PHE A 202 6.02 -25.73 7.66
C PHE A 202 7.51 -26.04 7.78
N PHE A 203 8.05 -26.65 6.74
CA PHE A 203 9.43 -27.15 6.68
C PHE A 203 10.18 -26.46 5.55
N SER A 204 11.49 -26.66 5.49
CA SER A 204 12.29 -26.25 4.33
C SER A 204 11.70 -26.80 3.02
N ASN A 205 11.86 -26.05 1.93
CA ASN A 205 11.22 -26.25 0.62
C ASN A 205 9.71 -25.93 0.58
N TYR A 206 9.18 -25.24 1.56
CA TYR A 206 7.84 -24.66 1.48
C TYR A 206 7.77 -23.61 0.37
N ARG A 207 6.68 -23.62 -0.42
CA ARG A 207 6.52 -22.81 -1.66
C ARG A 207 5.27 -21.96 -1.62
N PRO A 208 5.22 -20.90 -0.82
CA PRO A 208 4.10 -19.97 -0.80
C PRO A 208 4.21 -18.89 -1.89
N GLN A 209 3.21 -18.02 -1.96
CA GLN A 209 3.23 -16.79 -2.74
C GLN A 209 3.81 -15.64 -1.90
N PHE A 210 4.76 -14.91 -2.48
CA PHE A 210 5.35 -13.71 -1.91
C PHE A 210 4.75 -12.50 -2.62
N TYR A 211 4.12 -11.61 -1.85
CA TYR A 211 3.50 -10.39 -2.35
C TYR A 211 4.44 -9.22 -2.16
N PHE A 212 4.99 -8.72 -3.25
CA PHE A 212 5.80 -7.52 -3.31
C PHE A 212 5.05 -6.44 -4.07
N ARG A 213 4.80 -5.28 -3.45
CA ARG A 213 4.09 -4.16 -4.10
C ARG A 213 2.79 -4.61 -4.78
N THR A 214 2.79 -4.71 -6.10
CA THR A 214 1.61 -5.00 -6.92
C THR A 214 1.58 -6.42 -7.50
N THR A 215 2.57 -7.26 -7.18
CA THR A 215 2.68 -8.62 -7.72
C THR A 215 2.81 -9.69 -6.66
N ASP A 216 2.46 -10.90 -7.04
CA ASP A 216 2.75 -12.11 -6.30
C ASP A 216 3.65 -13.03 -7.12
N VAL A 217 4.64 -13.60 -6.46
CA VAL A 217 5.57 -14.57 -7.06
C VAL A 217 5.76 -15.75 -6.14
N THR A 218 5.85 -16.95 -6.71
CA THR A 218 6.18 -18.15 -5.93
C THR A 218 7.65 -18.09 -5.51
N GLY A 219 7.92 -18.37 -4.26
CA GLY A 219 9.28 -18.51 -3.74
C GLY A 219 9.44 -19.80 -2.95
N ILE A 220 10.68 -20.24 -2.80
CA ILE A 220 11.09 -21.40 -2.01
C ILE A 220 11.72 -20.89 -0.73
N ILE A 221 11.25 -21.35 0.41
CA ILE A 221 11.81 -21.03 1.72
C ILE A 221 12.77 -22.14 2.14
N THR A 222 13.97 -21.75 2.58
CA THR A 222 14.93 -22.60 3.26
C THR A 222 15.10 -22.07 4.67
N LEU A 223 14.85 -22.90 5.67
CA LEU A 223 15.06 -22.59 7.08
C LEU A 223 16.55 -22.67 7.43
N PRO A 224 17.02 -21.91 8.44
CA PRO A 224 18.42 -21.94 8.86
C PRO A 224 18.84 -23.31 9.40
N GLU A 225 20.14 -23.59 9.36
CA GLU A 225 20.70 -24.83 9.89
C GLU A 225 20.30 -25.05 11.35
N GLY A 226 19.85 -26.26 11.66
CA GLY A 226 19.37 -26.64 13.00
C GLY A 226 17.89 -26.34 13.26
N THR A 227 17.19 -25.69 12.32
CA THR A 227 15.75 -25.46 12.41
C THR A 227 15.02 -26.46 11.51
N GLU A 228 14.37 -27.44 12.11
CA GLU A 228 13.64 -28.47 11.34
C GLU A 228 12.31 -27.95 10.79
N MET A 229 11.59 -27.12 11.58
CA MET A 229 10.29 -26.58 11.21
C MET A 229 10.10 -25.16 11.76
N CYS A 230 9.16 -24.44 11.17
CA CYS A 230 8.72 -23.12 11.62
C CYS A 230 7.24 -23.20 12.05
N MET A 231 6.96 -22.76 13.27
CA MET A 231 5.61 -22.77 13.86
C MET A 231 4.88 -21.46 13.63
N PRO A 232 3.55 -21.46 13.61
CA PRO A 232 2.78 -20.22 13.71
C PRO A 232 3.15 -19.46 15.00
N GLY A 233 3.42 -18.15 14.86
CA GLY A 233 3.91 -17.28 15.94
C GLY A 233 5.43 -17.10 15.97
N ASP A 234 6.17 -17.89 15.20
CA ASP A 234 7.63 -17.78 15.14
C ASP A 234 8.07 -16.54 14.34
N ASN A 235 9.21 -16.00 14.77
CA ASN A 235 9.94 -14.98 14.05
C ASN A 235 11.32 -15.55 13.66
N VAL A 236 11.49 -15.91 12.39
CA VAL A 236 12.63 -16.70 11.92
C VAL A 236 13.34 -16.00 10.77
N MET A 237 14.68 -16.05 10.78
CA MET A 237 15.48 -15.68 9.61
C MET A 237 15.35 -16.77 8.55
N MET A 238 14.93 -16.42 7.34
CA MET A 238 14.73 -17.36 6.25
C MET A 238 15.55 -16.97 5.04
N HIS A 239 16.04 -17.97 4.34
CA HIS A 239 16.57 -17.83 3.00
C HIS A 239 15.44 -18.06 1.99
N VAL A 240 15.23 -17.10 1.08
CA VAL A 240 14.14 -17.12 0.09
C VAL A 240 14.73 -17.07 -1.31
N GLU A 241 14.28 -18.00 -2.16
CA GLU A 241 14.58 -18.02 -3.59
C GLU A 241 13.27 -17.88 -4.39
N LEU A 242 13.10 -16.75 -5.09
CA LEU A 242 11.93 -16.50 -5.93
C LEU A 242 12.09 -17.18 -7.28
N LEU A 243 11.01 -17.72 -7.82
CA LEU A 243 11.02 -18.30 -9.18
C LEU A 243 11.17 -17.23 -10.28
N THR A 244 10.70 -16.03 -10.00
CA THR A 244 10.72 -14.89 -10.93
C THR A 244 11.43 -13.71 -10.26
N PRO A 245 12.31 -12.97 -10.97
CA PRO A 245 12.99 -11.82 -10.40
C PRO A 245 12.02 -10.69 -10.10
N VAL A 246 12.17 -10.04 -8.97
CA VAL A 246 11.36 -8.89 -8.55
C VAL A 246 12.26 -7.69 -8.34
N ALA A 247 11.82 -6.51 -8.76
CA ALA A 247 12.49 -5.26 -8.43
C ALA A 247 12.45 -5.05 -6.91
N MET A 248 13.57 -5.22 -6.22
CA MET A 248 13.66 -5.12 -4.77
C MET A 248 14.92 -4.42 -4.30
N GLU A 249 14.86 -4.01 -3.06
CA GLU A 249 15.96 -3.42 -2.30
C GLU A 249 15.84 -3.84 -0.84
N GLU A 250 16.92 -3.73 -0.09
CA GLU A 250 16.92 -4.00 1.35
C GLU A 250 15.93 -3.06 2.05
N GLY A 251 15.18 -3.59 3.01
CA GLY A 251 14.11 -2.87 3.70
C GLY A 251 12.72 -2.98 3.05
N LEU A 252 12.61 -3.55 1.83
CA LEU A 252 11.30 -3.74 1.19
C LEU A 252 10.46 -4.76 1.97
N ARG A 253 9.24 -4.36 2.33
CA ARG A 253 8.28 -5.23 3.02
C ARG A 253 7.54 -6.12 2.04
N PHE A 254 7.22 -7.32 2.49
CA PHE A 254 6.40 -8.27 1.74
C PHE A 254 5.47 -9.07 2.65
N ALA A 255 4.42 -9.62 2.05
CA ALA A 255 3.54 -10.58 2.70
C ALA A 255 3.71 -11.97 2.09
N ILE A 256 3.55 -13.01 2.91
CA ILE A 256 3.52 -14.40 2.47
C ILE A 256 2.06 -14.86 2.49
N ARG A 257 1.60 -15.43 1.39
CA ARG A 257 0.21 -15.88 1.25
C ARG A 257 0.12 -17.34 0.79
N GLU A 258 -0.90 -18.00 1.28
CA GLU A 258 -1.28 -19.36 0.92
C GLU A 258 -2.80 -19.44 0.75
N GLY A 259 -3.27 -19.92 -0.40
CA GLY A 259 -4.70 -20.05 -0.67
C GLY A 259 -5.51 -18.76 -0.47
N GLY A 260 -4.92 -17.59 -0.77
CA GLY A 260 -5.57 -16.29 -0.61
C GLY A 260 -5.48 -15.68 0.80
N ARG A 261 -4.92 -16.39 1.79
CA ARG A 261 -4.72 -15.90 3.17
C ARG A 261 -3.30 -15.44 3.38
N THR A 262 -3.12 -14.35 4.10
CA THR A 262 -1.80 -13.95 4.59
C THR A 262 -1.40 -14.86 5.75
N VAL A 263 -0.25 -15.51 5.60
CA VAL A 263 0.28 -16.47 6.60
C VAL A 263 1.57 -15.99 7.23
N GLY A 264 2.13 -14.91 6.74
CA GLY A 264 3.33 -14.30 7.31
C GLY A 264 3.63 -12.97 6.66
N SER A 265 4.54 -12.23 7.26
CA SER A 265 5.08 -10.97 6.75
C SER A 265 6.57 -10.87 7.05
N GLY A 266 7.30 -10.20 6.19
CA GLY A 266 8.72 -10.02 6.34
C GLY A 266 9.24 -8.75 5.69
N VAL A 267 10.53 -8.53 5.91
CA VAL A 267 11.29 -7.42 5.33
C VAL A 267 12.51 -8.01 4.65
N VAL A 268 12.78 -7.59 3.40
CA VAL A 268 14.00 -7.98 2.70
C VAL A 268 15.20 -7.49 3.50
N GLY A 269 15.99 -8.41 4.01
CA GLY A 269 17.20 -8.11 4.75
C GLY A 269 18.39 -7.98 3.78
N LYS A 270 19.14 -9.06 3.61
CA LYS A 270 20.32 -9.09 2.72
C LYS A 270 19.95 -9.68 1.37
N ILE A 271 20.21 -8.94 0.30
CA ILE A 271 20.08 -9.44 -1.08
C ILE A 271 21.33 -10.25 -1.42
N ILE A 272 21.15 -11.44 -2.01
CA ILE A 272 22.22 -12.37 -2.36
C ILE A 272 22.44 -12.38 -3.87
N GLU A 273 21.35 -12.45 -4.67
CA GLU A 273 21.38 -12.44 -6.13
C GLU A 273 20.09 -11.84 -6.74
#